data_bd86ee6b9fa7975eacdd648cb211259e
#
_entry.id   bd86ee6b9fa7975eacdd648cb211259e
#
_cell.length_a   1.000
_cell.length_b   1.000
_cell.length_c   1.000
_cell.angle_alpha   90.00
_cell.angle_beta   90.00
_cell.angle_gamma   90.00
#
_symmetry.space_group_name_H-M   'P 1'
#
loop_
_entity.id
_entity.type
_entity.pdbx_description
1 polymer ?
#
loop_
_entity_poly.entity_id
_entity_poly.type
_entity_poly.pdbx_seq_one_letter_code
_entity_poly.pdbx_strand_id
1 'polypeptide(L)'
;MEMKRLGYRYTKDNDEELNKIAKYLADSKPLQAAAEIYSDIEEMKNIMIDGMCHFIFTKVNGEHRDAYGTRASDIIERHENKEKAPSKRKPAFNGTFSYFDLERRDWRCFRVDTLVGLDRDYVV
;
A
#
# COMPACT_ATOMS: atom_id res chain seq x y z
N MET A 1 18.14 16.22 -10.97
CA MET A 1 17.82 15.70 -11.16
C MET A 1 16.97 14.96 -10.66
N GLU A 2 16.21 14.76 -10.78
CA GLU A 2 15.34 14.04 -10.44
C GLU A 2 15.70 12.72 -10.26
N MET A 3 16.67 12.43 -10.39
CA MET A 3 17.13 11.29 -10.23
C MET A 3 16.73 10.68 -9.02
N LYS A 4 16.75 11.32 -7.99
CA LYS A 4 16.39 10.82 -6.80
C LYS A 4 15.09 10.27 -6.84
N ARG A 5 14.27 10.72 -7.69
CA ARG A 5 13.02 10.25 -7.65
C ARG A 5 12.98 9.01 -8.40
N LEU A 6 13.92 8.67 -9.15
CA LEU A 6 13.90 7.53 -9.90
C LEU A 6 14.15 6.34 -9.07
N GLY A 7 14.90 6.42 -8.04
CA GLY A 7 15.13 5.30 -7.19
C GLY A 7 14.05 5.20 -6.19
N TYR A 8 13.66 4.05 -5.78
CA TYR A 8 12.69 3.92 -4.74
C TYR A 8 13.35 4.31 -3.45
N ARG A 9 12.72 5.16 -2.70
CA ARG A 9 13.25 5.58 -1.44
C ARG A 9 13.20 4.47 -0.43
N TYR A 10 12.25 3.54 -0.56
CA TYR A 10 12.07 2.47 0.39
C TYR A 10 12.15 1.13 -0.32
N THR A 11 12.94 0.21 0.21
CA THR A 11 13.05 -1.14 -0.30
C THR A 11 13.10 -2.07 0.90
N LYS A 12 13.02 -3.37 0.67
CA LYS A 12 13.04 -4.29 1.79
C LYS A 12 14.37 -4.22 2.54
N ASP A 13 15.42 -3.67 1.93
CA ASP A 13 16.71 -3.58 2.59
C ASP A 13 16.79 -2.42 3.56
N ASN A 14 15.96 -1.41 3.41
CA ASN A 14 16.00 -0.25 4.30
C ASN A 14 14.66 0.06 4.96
N ASP A 15 13.68 -0.79 4.79
CA ASP A 15 12.34 -0.52 5.32
C ASP A 15 11.81 -1.77 6.00
N GLU A 16 11.54 -1.69 7.28
CA GLU A 16 11.11 -2.83 8.05
C GLU A 16 9.78 -3.38 7.60
N GLU A 17 8.84 -2.51 7.26
CA GLU A 17 7.54 -2.98 6.79
C GLU A 17 7.68 -3.78 5.50
N LEU A 18 8.44 -3.25 4.54
CA LEU A 18 8.63 -3.95 3.28
C LEU A 18 9.38 -5.26 3.47
N ASN A 19 10.32 -5.31 4.41
CA ASN A 19 11.03 -6.54 4.69
C ASN A 19 10.07 -7.60 5.22
N LYS A 20 9.16 -7.22 6.11
CA LYS A 20 8.20 -8.16 6.67
C LYS A 20 7.21 -8.62 5.60
N ILE A 21 6.82 -7.74 4.71
CA ILE A 21 5.92 -8.09 3.62
C ILE A 21 6.60 -9.08 2.68
N ALA A 22 7.87 -8.86 2.37
CA ALA A 22 8.60 -9.77 1.49
C ALA A 22 8.65 -11.17 2.09
N LYS A 23 8.90 -11.26 3.39
CA LYS A 23 8.97 -12.55 4.04
C LYS A 23 7.60 -13.24 4.09
N TYR A 24 6.57 -12.46 4.37
CA TYR A 24 5.22 -13.02 4.42
C TYR A 24 4.83 -13.58 3.06
N LEU A 25 5.12 -12.85 1.99
CA LEU A 25 4.77 -13.30 0.65
C LEU A 25 5.58 -14.52 0.26
N ALA A 26 6.86 -14.57 0.64
CA ALA A 26 7.68 -15.72 0.34
C ALA A 26 7.13 -16.98 1.00
N ASP A 27 6.52 -16.83 2.17
CA ASP A 27 5.96 -17.98 2.87
C ASP A 27 4.59 -18.37 2.34
N SER A 28 3.82 -17.44 1.79
CA SER A 28 2.44 -17.71 1.43
C SER A 28 2.19 -17.90 -0.06
N LYS A 29 3.18 -17.62 -0.91
CA LYS A 29 2.98 -17.70 -2.35
C LYS A 29 4.16 -18.37 -3.02
N PRO A 30 3.98 -18.95 -4.22
CA PRO A 30 5.10 -19.44 -5.00
C PRO A 30 6.07 -18.29 -5.29
N LEU A 31 7.32 -18.62 -5.48
CA LEU A 31 8.38 -17.64 -5.60
C LEU A 31 8.10 -16.54 -6.62
N GLN A 32 7.67 -16.90 -7.81
CA GLN A 32 7.45 -15.88 -8.81
C GLN A 32 6.28 -14.98 -8.46
N ALA A 33 5.20 -15.55 -7.97
CA ALA A 33 4.04 -14.74 -7.57
C ALA A 33 4.41 -13.82 -6.41
N ALA A 34 5.18 -14.34 -5.45
CA ALA A 34 5.60 -13.52 -4.32
C ALA A 34 6.45 -12.34 -4.79
N ALA A 35 7.35 -12.57 -5.74
CA ALA A 35 8.21 -11.50 -6.23
C ALA A 35 7.40 -10.44 -6.96
N GLU A 36 6.41 -10.84 -7.73
CA GLU A 36 5.60 -9.88 -8.47
C GLU A 36 4.73 -9.05 -7.53
N ILE A 37 4.12 -9.68 -6.55
CA ILE A 37 3.29 -8.96 -5.61
C ILE A 37 4.17 -8.02 -4.78
N TYR A 38 5.32 -8.49 -4.34
CA TYR A 38 6.22 -7.64 -3.55
C TYR A 38 6.63 -6.42 -4.37
N SER A 39 6.97 -6.60 -5.64
CA SER A 39 7.40 -5.50 -6.48
C SER A 39 6.31 -4.44 -6.58
N ASP A 40 5.05 -4.86 -6.72
CA ASP A 40 3.94 -3.93 -6.79
C ASP A 40 3.75 -3.20 -5.47
N ILE A 41 3.86 -3.89 -4.34
CA ILE A 41 3.68 -3.25 -3.04
C ILE A 41 4.80 -2.25 -2.76
N GLU A 42 6.03 -2.59 -3.14
CA GLU A 42 7.13 -1.66 -2.96
C GLU A 42 6.86 -0.39 -3.75
N GLU A 43 6.40 -0.51 -4.98
CA GLU A 43 6.11 0.64 -5.80
C GLU A 43 4.95 1.43 -5.21
N MET A 44 3.91 0.74 -4.73
CA MET A 44 2.76 1.40 -4.11
C MET A 44 3.18 2.22 -2.90
N LYS A 45 4.02 1.65 -2.04
CA LYS A 45 4.42 2.38 -0.85
C LYS A 45 5.19 3.64 -1.23
N ASN A 46 6.07 3.53 -2.22
CA ASN A 46 6.85 4.69 -2.65
C ASN A 46 5.98 5.75 -3.32
N ILE A 47 4.92 5.36 -4.02
CA ILE A 47 3.99 6.31 -4.61
C ILE A 47 3.19 6.99 -3.50
N MET A 48 2.73 6.23 -2.52
CA MET A 48 1.84 6.75 -1.49
C MET A 48 2.51 7.68 -0.50
N ILE A 49 3.85 7.68 -0.44
CA ILE A 49 4.55 8.57 0.48
C ILE A 49 4.24 10.03 0.16
N ASP A 50 4.09 10.38 -1.10
CA ASP A 50 3.81 11.76 -1.46
C ASP A 50 2.75 11.89 -2.55
N GLY A 51 1.98 10.86 -2.80
CA GLY A 51 0.97 10.91 -3.84
C GLY A 51 -0.13 9.89 -3.62
N MET A 52 -0.99 9.76 -4.60
CA MET A 52 -2.12 8.85 -4.56
C MET A 52 -1.87 7.68 -5.49
N CYS A 53 -2.41 6.53 -5.15
CA CYS A 53 -2.19 5.32 -5.91
C CYS A 53 -3.51 4.61 -6.16
N HIS A 54 -3.70 4.09 -7.37
CA HIS A 54 -4.87 3.30 -7.71
C HIS A 54 -4.42 1.86 -7.85
N PHE A 55 -5.04 0.97 -7.12
CA PHE A 55 -4.65 -0.42 -7.13
C PHE A 55 -5.88 -1.32 -6.98
N ILE A 56 -5.72 -2.60 -7.28
CA ILE A 56 -6.82 -3.55 -7.28
C ILE A 56 -6.45 -4.73 -6.42
N PHE A 57 -7.34 -5.16 -5.57
CA PHE A 57 -7.12 -6.35 -4.76
C PHE A 57 -8.40 -7.18 -4.70
N THR A 58 -8.29 -8.42 -4.24
CA THR A 58 -9.42 -9.33 -4.14
C THR A 58 -9.97 -9.28 -2.73
N LYS A 59 -11.27 -9.04 -2.62
CA LYS A 59 -11.94 -8.98 -1.33
C LYS A 59 -12.14 -10.39 -0.81
N VAL A 60 -12.52 -10.50 0.45
CA VAL A 60 -12.78 -11.78 1.10
C VAL A 60 -13.81 -12.60 0.33
N ASN A 61 -14.81 -11.94 -0.25
CA ASN A 61 -15.85 -12.65 -0.98
C ASN A 61 -15.43 -13.00 -2.42
N GLY A 62 -14.20 -12.75 -2.79
CA GLY A 62 -13.69 -13.11 -4.11
C GLY A 62 -13.82 -12.05 -5.18
N GLU A 63 -14.49 -10.93 -4.88
CA GLU A 63 -14.65 -9.88 -5.87
C GLU A 63 -13.45 -8.98 -5.88
N HIS A 64 -13.15 -8.40 -7.05
CA HIS A 64 -12.05 -7.44 -7.13
C HIS A 64 -12.54 -6.08 -6.67
N ARG A 65 -11.68 -5.34 -6.01
CA ARG A 65 -12.01 -3.99 -5.60
C ARG A 65 -10.95 -3.03 -6.07
N ASP A 66 -11.39 -1.92 -6.69
CA ASP A 66 -10.50 -0.84 -7.06
C ASP A 66 -10.38 0.06 -5.85
N ALA A 67 -9.19 0.46 -5.50
CA ALA A 67 -8.97 1.33 -4.36
C ALA A 67 -8.07 2.50 -4.75
N TYR A 68 -8.33 3.65 -4.16
CA TYR A 68 -7.54 4.84 -4.40
C TYR A 68 -7.03 5.27 -3.03
N GLY A 69 -5.73 5.18 -2.82
CA GLY A 69 -5.19 5.35 -1.49
C GLY A 69 -3.92 6.15 -1.44
N THR A 70 -3.56 6.59 -0.25
CA THR A 70 -2.37 7.38 -0.03
C THR A 70 -1.86 7.15 1.38
N ARG A 71 -0.61 7.52 1.61
CA ARG A 71 -0.06 7.63 2.95
C ARG A 71 0.57 9.02 3.16
N ALA A 72 0.36 9.92 2.19
CA ALA A 72 0.92 11.27 2.27
C ALA A 72 0.13 12.08 3.29
N SER A 73 0.81 12.61 4.30
CA SER A 73 0.12 13.29 5.39
C SER A 73 -0.65 14.51 4.94
N ASP A 74 -0.12 15.26 3.98
CA ASP A 74 -0.83 16.46 3.52
C ASP A 74 -2.09 16.10 2.76
N ILE A 75 -2.10 15.00 2.02
CA ILE A 75 -3.29 14.58 1.31
C ILE A 75 -4.32 14.08 2.31
N ILE A 76 -3.88 13.30 3.29
CA ILE A 76 -4.77 12.77 4.30
C ILE A 76 -5.42 13.91 5.06
N GLU A 77 -4.64 14.92 5.41
CA GLU A 77 -5.18 16.04 6.16
C GLU A 77 -6.31 16.73 5.43
N ARG A 78 -6.21 16.86 4.12
CA ARG A 78 -7.25 17.54 3.33
C ARG A 78 -8.52 16.70 3.18
N HIS A 79 -8.42 15.37 3.33
CA HIS A 79 -9.55 14.49 3.09
C HIS A 79 -10.07 13.79 4.34
N GLU A 80 -9.38 13.95 5.43
CA GLU A 80 -9.74 13.25 6.65
C GLU A 80 -11.04 13.70 7.26
N ASN A 81 -11.78 12.77 7.83
CA ASN A 81 -13.00 13.10 8.56
C ASN A 81 -12.57 13.50 9.96
N LYS A 82 -12.62 14.79 10.24
CA LYS A 82 -12.10 15.29 11.49
C LYS A 82 -12.91 14.92 12.71
N GLU A 83 -14.08 14.37 12.52
CA GLU A 83 -14.85 13.95 13.65
C GLU A 83 -14.45 12.61 14.17
N LYS A 84 -13.65 11.86 13.42
CA LYS A 84 -13.24 10.58 13.86
C LYS A 84 -11.98 10.68 14.67
N ALA A 85 -11.93 9.97 15.77
CA ALA A 85 -10.72 9.97 16.59
C ALA A 85 -9.66 9.15 15.89
N PRO A 86 -8.43 9.60 15.88
CA PRO A 86 -7.37 8.86 15.23
C PRO A 86 -7.01 7.62 16.02
N SER A 87 -6.56 6.62 15.31
CA SER A 87 -6.10 5.40 15.95
C SER A 87 -4.79 5.65 16.64
N LYS A 88 -4.66 5.21 17.87
CA LYS A 88 -3.48 5.47 18.60
C LYS A 88 -2.47 4.40 18.57
N ARG A 89 -2.81 3.22 18.22
CA ARG A 89 -1.89 2.16 18.23
C ARG A 89 -1.64 1.60 16.90
N LYS A 90 -0.41 1.21 16.64
CA LYS A 90 -0.07 0.59 15.44
C LYS A 90 0.07 -0.87 15.73
N PRO A 91 -0.73 -1.73 15.15
CA PRO A 91 -0.64 -3.15 15.45
C PRO A 91 0.61 -3.76 14.83
N ALA A 92 1.03 -4.89 15.33
CA ALA A 92 2.12 -5.61 14.74
C ALA A 92 1.72 -6.06 13.35
N PHE A 93 2.70 -6.29 12.49
CA PHE A 93 2.41 -6.69 11.12
C PHE A 93 1.67 -8.02 11.12
N ASN A 94 0.58 -8.07 10.39
CA ASN A 94 -0.24 -9.25 10.33
C ASN A 94 -0.61 -9.63 8.91
N GLY A 95 0.22 -9.31 7.93
CA GLY A 95 -0.04 -9.68 6.55
C GLY A 95 -0.85 -8.67 5.77
N THR A 96 -1.10 -7.49 6.35
CA THR A 96 -1.90 -6.47 5.67
C THR A 96 -1.09 -5.21 5.41
N PHE A 97 -1.57 -4.42 4.46
CA PHE A 97 -0.96 -3.14 4.13
C PHE A 97 -2.05 -2.10 4.31
N SER A 98 -1.79 -1.09 5.13
CA SER A 98 -2.79 -0.07 5.41
C SER A 98 -2.63 1.13 4.51
N TYR A 99 -3.73 1.77 4.19
CA TYR A 99 -3.73 2.95 3.35
C TYR A 99 -4.91 3.82 3.73
N PHE A 100 -4.82 5.11 3.43
CA PHE A 100 -5.95 5.99 3.66
C PHE A 100 -6.78 5.96 2.37
N ASP A 101 -8.03 5.49 2.48
CA ASP A 101 -8.91 5.31 1.33
C ASP A 101 -9.53 6.65 0.99
N LEU A 102 -9.25 7.17 -0.20
CA LEU A 102 -9.69 8.50 -0.57
C LEU A 102 -11.20 8.55 -0.83
N GLU A 103 -11.79 7.44 -1.22
CA GLU A 103 -13.22 7.41 -1.45
C GLU A 103 -14.00 7.33 -0.15
N ARG A 104 -13.49 6.56 0.83
CA ARG A 104 -14.16 6.42 2.09
C ARG A 104 -13.69 7.43 3.11
N ARG A 105 -12.59 8.09 2.83
CA ARG A 105 -12.02 9.11 3.71
C ARG A 105 -11.74 8.52 5.08
N ASP A 106 -11.15 7.35 5.10
CA ASP A 106 -10.83 6.64 6.32
C ASP A 106 -9.72 5.65 6.04
N TRP A 107 -9.06 5.19 7.09
CA TRP A 107 -8.00 4.21 6.95
C TRP A 107 -8.59 2.83 6.72
N ARG A 108 -7.98 2.09 5.82
CA ARG A 108 -8.38 0.73 5.53
C ARG A 108 -7.14 -0.10 5.28
N CYS A 109 -7.31 -1.41 5.14
CA CYS A 109 -6.17 -2.26 4.84
C CYS A 109 -6.62 -3.42 3.96
N PHE A 110 -5.67 -4.06 3.29
CA PHE A 110 -5.96 -5.27 2.54
C PHE A 110 -4.84 -6.26 2.81
N ARG A 111 -5.10 -7.54 2.59
CA ARG A 111 -4.07 -8.54 2.77
C ARG A 111 -3.14 -8.47 1.58
N VAL A 112 -1.83 -8.44 1.84
CA VAL A 112 -0.86 -8.24 0.76
C VAL A 112 -0.91 -9.36 -0.27
N ASP A 113 -1.24 -10.59 0.14
CA ASP A 113 -1.29 -11.71 -0.79
C ASP A 113 -2.51 -11.67 -1.70
N THR A 114 -3.41 -10.72 -1.52
CA THR A 114 -4.61 -10.59 -2.37
C THR A 114 -4.45 -9.50 -3.42
N LEU A 115 -3.31 -8.84 -3.49
CA LEU A 115 -3.12 -7.77 -4.45
C LEU A 115 -3.15 -8.31 -5.86
N VAL A 116 -3.97 -7.70 -6.71
CA VAL A 116 -4.08 -8.08 -8.10
C VAL A 116 -3.11 -7.26 -8.95
N GLY A 117 -3.03 -5.98 -8.70
CA GLY A 117 -2.13 -5.15 -9.47
C GLY A 117 -2.22 -3.68 -9.14
N LEU A 118 -1.37 -2.93 -9.77
CA LEU A 118 -1.22 -1.51 -9.56
C LEU A 118 -1.42 -0.81 -10.89
N ASP A 119 -2.22 0.25 -10.90
CA ASP A 119 -2.47 1.02 -12.11
C ASP A 119 -1.39 2.07 -12.23
N ARG A 120 -0.40 1.81 -13.08
CA ARG A 120 0.71 2.72 -13.23
C ARG A 120 0.40 3.91 -14.09
N ASP A 121 -0.76 3.90 -14.75
CA ASP A 121 -1.18 5.02 -15.58
C ASP A 121 -1.99 6.05 -14.79
N TYR A 122 -2.33 5.74 -13.54
CA TYR A 122 -3.09 6.67 -12.73
C TYR A 122 -2.18 7.82 -12.31
N VAL A 123 -2.52 9.03 -12.71
CA VAL A 123 -1.72 10.21 -12.41
C VAL A 123 -2.59 11.25 -11.75
N VAL A 124 -2.09 11.83 -10.70
CA VAL A 124 -2.88 12.82 -9.96
C VAL A 124 -2.13 14.12 -9.84
#